data_d7ff8fb34c01571063aa0dbfa91fa5bd
#
_entry.id   d7ff8fb34c01571063aa0dbfa91fa5bd
#
_cell.length_a   1.000
_cell.length_b   1.000
_cell.length_c   1.000
_cell.angle_alpha   90.00
_cell.angle_beta   90.00
_cell.angle_gamma   90.00
#
_symmetry.space_group_name_H-M   'P 1'
#
loop_
_entity.id
_entity.type
_entity.pdbx_description
1 polymer ?
#
loop_
_entity_poly.entity_id
_entity_poly.type
_entity_poly.pdbx_seq_one_letter_code
_entity_poly.pdbx_strand_id
1 'polypeptide(L)'
;MKKMIMIALVFALSGCAELQQMANQYPQLGTLGNADIAAGLKEALNNGITKQVSKLTATDGFYKNQAVKILLPAELQKVDKALRGIGLSSLADEGLKVLNRAAEDAVKEATPIFVSAVKNMTFTDAKNILMGSDNSATTYLQGSTTTALYSKFNPVVKNSLGKVGADKVWANIITKYNAIPLTTDVNPDLNDYVTDKALEGVFKMVAVEEKDIRTNLSARTSDLLKKVFAMQDKK
;
A
#
# COMPACT_ATOMS: atom_id res chain seq x y z
N MET A 1 -34.89 54.30 45.99
CA MET A 1 -34.53 53.77 44.64
C MET A 1 -33.03 53.95 44.33
N LYS A 2 -32.13 53.53 45.29
CA LYS A 2 -30.63 53.61 45.10
C LYS A 2 -29.85 52.39 45.54
N LYS A 3 -30.50 51.22 45.69
CA LYS A 3 -29.82 49.97 46.14
C LYS A 3 -29.92 48.79 45.19
N MET A 4 -30.38 48.96 43.94
CA MET A 4 -30.54 47.85 42.95
C MET A 4 -29.59 47.89 41.78
N ILE A 5 -28.56 48.74 41.72
CA ILE A 5 -27.65 48.91 40.60
C ILE A 5 -26.26 48.25 40.88
N MET A 6 -26.01 47.73 42.07
CA MET A 6 -24.69 47.27 42.50
C MET A 6 -24.47 45.73 42.40
N ILE A 7 -25.44 44.96 41.93
CA ILE A 7 -25.34 43.47 41.84
C ILE A 7 -25.09 43.01 40.39
N ALA A 8 -25.23 43.85 39.36
CA ALA A 8 -25.09 43.47 37.96
C ALA A 8 -23.64 43.52 37.41
N LEU A 9 -22.64 43.93 38.21
CA LEU A 9 -21.25 44.13 37.71
C LEU A 9 -20.26 43.07 38.18
N VAL A 10 -20.66 42.02 38.89
CA VAL A 10 -19.76 40.98 39.42
C VAL A 10 -19.77 39.72 38.55
N PHE A 11 -20.71 39.55 37.62
CA PHE A 11 -20.82 38.35 36.76
C PHE A 11 -20.03 38.39 35.45
N ALA A 12 -19.30 39.46 35.13
CA ALA A 12 -18.57 39.62 33.87
C ALA A 12 -17.08 39.21 33.94
N LEU A 13 -16.57 38.76 35.10
CA LEU A 13 -15.13 38.46 35.27
C LEU A 13 -14.79 36.96 35.42
N SER A 14 -15.78 36.06 35.46
CA SER A 14 -15.54 34.61 35.58
C SER A 14 -15.39 33.88 34.25
N GLY A 15 -15.68 34.51 33.12
CA GLY A 15 -15.59 33.84 31.80
C GLY A 15 -14.19 33.78 31.19
N CYS A 16 -13.21 34.54 31.69
CA CYS A 16 -11.87 34.56 31.11
C CYS A 16 -10.95 33.45 31.69
N ALA A 17 -11.26 32.93 32.88
CA ALA A 17 -10.42 31.88 33.50
C ALA A 17 -10.71 30.49 32.90
N GLU A 18 -11.94 30.18 32.50
CA GLU A 18 -12.28 28.91 31.87
C GLU A 18 -11.74 28.80 30.44
N LEU A 19 -11.74 29.89 29.69
CA LEU A 19 -11.11 29.94 28.34
C LEU A 19 -9.60 29.76 28.41
N GLN A 20 -8.94 30.23 29.46
CA GLN A 20 -7.52 30.10 29.67
C GLN A 20 -7.14 28.69 30.17
N GLN A 21 -8.01 28.03 30.93
CA GLN A 21 -7.83 26.61 31.32
C GLN A 21 -8.05 25.66 30.13
N MET A 22 -9.00 25.91 29.25
CA MET A 22 -9.18 25.14 28.02
C MET A 22 -8.01 25.33 27.05
N ALA A 23 -7.42 26.52 26.95
CA ALA A 23 -6.23 26.78 26.14
C ALA A 23 -4.97 26.07 26.67
N ASN A 24 -4.87 25.85 27.98
CA ASN A 24 -3.76 25.12 28.60
C ASN A 24 -3.94 23.59 28.62
N GLN A 25 -5.12 23.09 28.29
CA GLN A 25 -5.40 21.66 28.18
C GLN A 25 -5.12 21.11 26.77
N TYR A 26 -4.98 21.97 25.77
CA TYR A 26 -4.38 21.60 24.50
C TYR A 26 -2.88 21.87 24.62
N PRO A 27 -2.01 20.82 24.66
CA PRO A 27 -0.56 21.05 24.56
C PRO A 27 -0.36 21.92 23.34
N GLN A 28 0.30 23.06 23.50
CA GLN A 28 0.66 23.96 22.42
C GLN A 28 1.09 23.08 21.23
N LEU A 29 0.36 23.18 20.12
CA LEU A 29 0.83 22.68 18.84
C LEU A 29 2.09 23.51 18.54
N GLY A 30 3.21 23.07 19.13
CA GLY A 30 4.51 23.61 18.80
C GLY A 30 4.59 23.58 17.29
N THR A 31 5.02 24.67 16.69
CA THR A 31 5.18 24.78 15.24
C THR A 31 5.95 23.54 14.78
N LEU A 32 5.27 22.66 14.00
CA LEU A 32 5.91 21.47 13.44
C LEU A 32 7.12 21.93 12.65
N GLY A 33 8.31 21.52 13.09
CA GLY A 33 9.53 21.76 12.36
C GLY A 33 9.59 20.88 11.10
N ASN A 34 10.43 21.27 10.18
CA ASN A 34 10.66 20.47 8.96
C ASN A 34 11.08 19.02 9.29
N ALA A 35 11.84 18.83 10.37
CA ALA A 35 12.23 17.49 10.85
C ALA A 35 11.04 16.66 11.31
N ASP A 36 10.06 17.26 12.01
CA ASP A 36 8.87 16.57 12.50
C ASP A 36 7.97 16.10 11.36
N ILE A 37 7.81 16.96 10.33
CA ILE A 37 7.03 16.62 9.12
C ILE A 37 7.65 15.42 8.41
N ALA A 38 8.97 15.44 8.20
CA ALA A 38 9.67 14.34 7.55
C ALA A 38 9.62 13.06 8.40
N ALA A 39 9.82 13.17 9.72
CA ALA A 39 9.76 12.04 10.64
C ALA A 39 8.37 11.40 10.67
N GLY A 40 7.31 12.21 10.77
CA GLY A 40 5.94 11.70 10.79
C GLY A 40 5.54 11.01 9.49
N LEU A 41 5.90 11.58 8.32
CA LEU A 41 5.61 10.89 7.06
C LEU A 41 6.41 9.58 6.92
N LYS A 42 7.70 9.58 7.29
CA LYS A 42 8.53 8.36 7.28
C LYS A 42 7.98 7.28 8.22
N GLU A 43 7.51 7.67 9.41
CA GLU A 43 6.85 6.75 10.34
C GLU A 43 5.58 6.14 9.72
N ALA A 44 4.71 6.98 9.14
CA ALA A 44 3.51 6.53 8.46
C ALA A 44 3.81 5.49 7.37
N LEU A 45 4.78 5.81 6.50
CA LEU A 45 5.18 4.94 5.40
C LEU A 45 5.76 3.61 5.89
N ASN A 46 6.67 3.65 6.88
CA ASN A 46 7.24 2.42 7.44
C ASN A 46 6.19 1.52 8.09
N ASN A 47 5.26 2.10 8.85
CA ASN A 47 4.17 1.37 9.49
C ASN A 47 3.24 0.75 8.42
N GLY A 48 2.85 1.55 7.44
CA GLY A 48 1.98 1.11 6.35
C GLY A 48 2.61 0.00 5.50
N ILE A 49 3.86 0.17 5.09
CA ILE A 49 4.63 -0.83 4.34
C ILE A 49 4.72 -2.13 5.13
N THR A 50 5.15 -2.07 6.39
CA THR A 50 5.29 -3.25 7.25
C THR A 50 3.96 -4.00 7.38
N LYS A 51 2.88 -3.28 7.63
CA LYS A 51 1.53 -3.84 7.77
C LYS A 51 1.07 -4.53 6.48
N GLN A 52 1.25 -3.88 5.32
CA GLN A 52 0.77 -4.43 4.05
C GLN A 52 1.66 -5.56 3.52
N VAL A 53 2.97 -5.45 3.64
CA VAL A 53 3.90 -6.54 3.28
C VAL A 53 3.62 -7.76 4.15
N SER A 54 3.42 -7.62 5.46
CA SER A 54 3.07 -8.73 6.35
C SER A 54 1.77 -9.43 5.92
N LYS A 55 0.74 -8.68 5.50
CA LYS A 55 -0.51 -9.26 4.98
C LYS A 55 -0.30 -10.04 3.68
N LEU A 56 0.49 -9.47 2.76
CA LEU A 56 0.74 -10.06 1.45
C LEU A 56 1.62 -11.31 1.52
N THR A 57 2.55 -11.37 2.48
CA THR A 57 3.46 -12.51 2.66
C THR A 57 2.87 -13.64 3.52
N ALA A 58 1.73 -13.40 4.15
CA ALA A 58 0.99 -14.44 4.85
C ALA A 58 0.46 -15.49 3.86
N THR A 59 0.22 -16.70 4.38
CA THR A 59 -0.42 -17.76 3.59
C THR A 59 -1.76 -17.29 3.02
N ASP A 60 -1.95 -17.38 1.72
CA ASP A 60 -3.10 -16.88 0.96
C ASP A 60 -3.23 -15.35 0.94
N GLY A 61 -2.15 -14.61 1.22
CA GLY A 61 -2.13 -13.15 1.22
C GLY A 61 -2.41 -12.53 -0.15
N PHE A 62 -2.04 -13.22 -1.24
CA PHE A 62 -2.48 -12.92 -2.60
C PHE A 62 -3.68 -13.76 -3.00
N TYR A 63 -3.64 -15.07 -2.80
CA TYR A 63 -4.63 -15.99 -3.34
C TYR A 63 -6.07 -15.72 -2.88
N LYS A 64 -6.27 -15.42 -1.59
CA LYS A 64 -7.58 -15.10 -1.02
C LYS A 64 -7.90 -13.60 -1.00
N ASN A 65 -6.98 -12.75 -1.38
CA ASN A 65 -7.19 -11.32 -1.42
C ASN A 65 -7.67 -10.88 -2.80
N GLN A 66 -8.95 -10.63 -2.94
CA GLN A 66 -9.56 -10.25 -4.22
C GLN A 66 -8.97 -8.98 -4.84
N ALA A 67 -8.36 -8.11 -4.04
CA ALA A 67 -7.74 -6.88 -4.54
C ALA A 67 -6.44 -7.14 -5.33
N VAL A 68 -5.70 -8.20 -4.99
CA VAL A 68 -4.36 -8.46 -5.53
C VAL A 68 -4.18 -9.89 -6.07
N LYS A 69 -5.21 -10.71 -6.01
CA LYS A 69 -5.17 -12.09 -6.52
C LYS A 69 -4.70 -12.11 -7.96
N ILE A 70 -3.63 -12.83 -8.23
CA ILE A 70 -3.11 -13.02 -9.59
C ILE A 70 -4.00 -14.04 -10.29
N LEU A 71 -4.59 -13.61 -11.39
CA LEU A 71 -5.40 -14.41 -12.28
C LEU A 71 -4.59 -14.81 -13.52
N LEU A 72 -5.06 -15.77 -14.27
CA LEU A 72 -4.52 -16.04 -15.60
C LEU A 72 -4.81 -14.84 -16.53
N PRO A 73 -3.92 -14.56 -17.50
CA PRO A 73 -4.21 -13.60 -18.56
C PRO A 73 -5.54 -13.88 -19.23
N ALA A 74 -6.17 -12.84 -19.80
CA ALA A 74 -7.51 -12.94 -20.38
C ALA A 74 -7.63 -14.04 -21.46
N GLU A 75 -6.57 -14.23 -22.22
CA GLU A 75 -6.45 -15.21 -23.29
C GLU A 75 -6.58 -16.66 -22.76
N LEU A 76 -6.07 -16.92 -21.57
CA LEU A 76 -6.11 -18.23 -20.93
C LEU A 76 -7.30 -18.44 -20.00
N GLN A 77 -8.12 -17.44 -19.76
CA GLN A 77 -9.36 -17.61 -18.96
C GLN A 77 -10.33 -18.57 -19.62
N LYS A 78 -10.29 -18.72 -20.95
CA LYS A 78 -11.07 -19.74 -21.67
C LYS A 78 -10.63 -21.16 -21.28
N VAL A 79 -9.32 -21.37 -21.10
CA VAL A 79 -8.77 -22.65 -20.65
C VAL A 79 -9.20 -22.96 -19.23
N ASP A 80 -9.15 -21.99 -18.32
CA ASP A 80 -9.64 -22.13 -16.95
C ASP A 80 -11.12 -22.51 -16.94
N LYS A 81 -11.95 -21.80 -17.72
CA LYS A 81 -13.38 -22.11 -17.85
C LYS A 81 -13.64 -23.51 -18.41
N ALA A 82 -12.85 -23.94 -19.42
CA ALA A 82 -13.00 -25.28 -20.00
C ALA A 82 -12.64 -26.37 -18.97
N LEU A 83 -11.56 -26.22 -18.21
CA LEU A 83 -11.16 -27.15 -17.15
C LEU A 83 -12.27 -27.26 -16.09
N ARG A 84 -12.84 -26.13 -15.67
CA ARG A 84 -13.94 -26.11 -14.69
C ARG A 84 -15.21 -26.79 -15.26
N GLY A 85 -15.50 -26.57 -16.52
CA GLY A 85 -16.67 -27.16 -17.22
C GLY A 85 -16.64 -28.70 -17.32
N ILE A 86 -15.45 -29.31 -17.33
CA ILE A 86 -15.27 -30.75 -17.37
C ILE A 86 -14.95 -31.37 -15.99
N GLY A 87 -15.16 -30.62 -14.90
CA GLY A 87 -15.01 -31.10 -13.53
C GLY A 87 -13.57 -31.04 -12.97
N LEU A 88 -12.62 -30.41 -13.68
CA LEU A 88 -11.23 -30.25 -13.24
C LEU A 88 -10.97 -28.91 -12.50
N SER A 89 -11.96 -28.45 -11.73
CA SER A 89 -11.86 -27.19 -10.99
C SER A 89 -10.71 -27.15 -9.99
N SER A 90 -10.42 -28.26 -9.32
CA SER A 90 -9.31 -28.37 -8.37
C SER A 90 -7.95 -28.14 -9.04
N LEU A 91 -7.76 -28.65 -10.27
CA LEU A 91 -6.52 -28.45 -11.02
C LEU A 91 -6.35 -27.00 -11.44
N ALA A 92 -7.42 -26.35 -11.87
CA ALA A 92 -7.42 -24.91 -12.19
C ALA A 92 -7.09 -24.05 -10.96
N ASP A 93 -7.66 -24.38 -9.79
CA ASP A 93 -7.40 -23.68 -8.53
C ASP A 93 -5.97 -23.90 -8.02
N GLU A 94 -5.41 -25.10 -8.17
CA GLU A 94 -4.00 -25.38 -7.85
C GLU A 94 -3.05 -24.55 -8.72
N GLY A 95 -3.30 -24.48 -10.04
CA GLY A 95 -2.53 -23.63 -10.95
C GLY A 95 -2.53 -22.16 -10.50
N LEU A 96 -3.70 -21.59 -10.23
CA LEU A 96 -3.81 -20.22 -9.72
C LEU A 96 -3.12 -20.04 -8.37
N LYS A 97 -3.21 -21.03 -7.48
CA LYS A 97 -2.57 -20.99 -6.17
C LYS A 97 -1.05 -20.94 -6.29
N VAL A 98 -0.46 -21.70 -7.21
CA VAL A 98 0.99 -21.68 -7.47
C VAL A 98 1.48 -20.29 -7.87
N LEU A 99 0.79 -19.59 -8.78
CA LEU A 99 1.16 -18.23 -9.18
C LEU A 99 1.12 -17.26 -7.99
N ASN A 100 0.07 -17.33 -7.19
CA ASN A 100 -0.09 -16.47 -6.03
C ASN A 100 0.93 -16.77 -4.92
N ARG A 101 1.29 -18.03 -4.70
CA ARG A 101 2.37 -18.41 -3.77
C ARG A 101 3.72 -17.89 -4.20
N ALA A 102 4.02 -17.92 -5.48
CA ALA A 102 5.27 -17.35 -5.99
C ALA A 102 5.34 -15.83 -5.74
N ALA A 103 4.22 -15.11 -5.86
CA ALA A 103 4.14 -13.70 -5.51
C ALA A 103 4.30 -13.46 -4.00
N GLU A 104 3.63 -14.25 -3.15
CA GLU A 104 3.76 -14.19 -1.69
C GLU A 104 5.23 -14.38 -1.26
N ASP A 105 5.93 -15.32 -1.88
CA ASP A 105 7.35 -15.56 -1.62
C ASP A 105 8.24 -14.39 -2.06
N ALA A 106 7.98 -13.84 -3.23
CA ALA A 106 8.77 -12.72 -3.77
C ALA A 106 8.61 -11.44 -2.93
N VAL A 107 7.40 -11.15 -2.47
CA VAL A 107 7.10 -9.93 -1.68
C VAL A 107 7.81 -9.91 -0.33
N LYS A 108 8.32 -11.03 0.18
CA LYS A 108 9.18 -11.06 1.38
C LYS A 108 10.42 -10.18 1.23
N GLU A 109 10.90 -10.00 0.01
CA GLU A 109 12.06 -9.14 -0.31
C GLU A 109 11.73 -7.64 -0.34
N ALA A 110 10.47 -7.23 -0.21
CA ALA A 110 10.05 -5.84 -0.41
C ALA A 110 10.45 -4.90 0.73
N THR A 111 10.35 -5.34 1.98
CA THR A 111 10.51 -4.47 3.16
C THR A 111 11.85 -3.72 3.17
N PRO A 112 13.02 -4.35 3.01
CA PRO A 112 14.30 -3.64 3.07
C PRO A 112 14.45 -2.60 1.96
N ILE A 113 13.87 -2.84 0.79
CA ILE A 113 13.92 -1.92 -0.35
C ILE A 113 13.09 -0.68 -0.06
N PHE A 114 11.86 -0.85 0.41
CA PHE A 114 11.00 0.26 0.79
C PHE A 114 11.56 1.07 1.95
N VAL A 115 12.05 0.40 3.00
CA VAL A 115 12.67 1.08 4.16
C VAL A 115 13.86 1.93 3.71
N SER A 116 14.69 1.42 2.77
CA SER A 116 15.80 2.19 2.20
C SER A 116 15.30 3.43 1.44
N ALA A 117 14.26 3.29 0.61
CA ALA A 117 13.68 4.42 -0.12
C ALA A 117 13.10 5.48 0.83
N VAL A 118 12.36 5.07 1.86
CA VAL A 118 11.81 5.95 2.89
C VAL A 118 12.91 6.65 3.68
N LYS A 119 13.97 5.94 4.05
CA LYS A 119 15.13 6.52 4.76
C LYS A 119 15.79 7.63 3.95
N ASN A 120 15.97 7.41 2.65
CA ASN A 120 16.65 8.33 1.74
C ASN A 120 15.77 9.51 1.26
N MET A 121 14.48 9.49 1.60
CA MET A 121 13.54 10.57 1.27
C MET A 121 14.00 11.89 1.89
N THR A 122 14.06 12.95 1.07
CA THR A 122 14.36 14.31 1.52
C THR A 122 13.18 14.95 2.25
N PHE A 123 13.43 16.07 2.94
CA PHE A 123 12.34 16.86 3.50
C PHE A 123 11.38 17.39 2.41
N THR A 124 11.93 17.82 1.28
CA THR A 124 11.12 18.32 0.15
C THR A 124 10.19 17.23 -0.39
N ASP A 125 10.71 16.01 -0.56
CA ASP A 125 9.88 14.86 -0.95
C ASP A 125 8.77 14.63 0.07
N ALA A 126 9.11 14.57 1.36
CA ALA A 126 8.15 14.35 2.43
C ALA A 126 7.04 15.40 2.45
N LYS A 127 7.38 16.69 2.31
CA LYS A 127 6.40 17.78 2.23
C LYS A 127 5.52 17.66 0.99
N ASN A 128 6.10 17.39 -0.18
CA ASN A 128 5.35 17.24 -1.43
C ASN A 128 4.40 16.04 -1.38
N ILE A 129 4.83 14.94 -0.79
CA ILE A 129 3.98 13.76 -0.58
C ILE A 129 2.84 14.08 0.38
N LEU A 130 3.13 14.67 1.54
CA LEU A 130 2.12 14.98 2.55
C LEU A 130 1.04 15.90 2.00
N MET A 131 1.45 16.95 1.27
CA MET A 131 0.55 17.96 0.70
C MET A 131 0.03 17.59 -0.69
N GLY A 132 0.38 16.43 -1.20
CA GLY A 132 -0.01 15.93 -2.51
C GLY A 132 -1.38 15.26 -2.53
N SER A 133 -1.64 14.50 -3.60
CA SER A 133 -2.85 13.71 -3.80
C SER A 133 -2.86 12.44 -2.93
N ASP A 134 -3.99 11.71 -2.94
CA ASP A 134 -4.21 10.50 -2.12
C ASP A 134 -3.25 9.34 -2.41
N ASN A 135 -2.51 9.42 -3.51
CA ASN A 135 -1.54 8.39 -3.93
C ASN A 135 -0.11 8.92 -4.13
N SER A 136 0.21 10.11 -3.60
CA SER A 136 1.53 10.74 -3.79
C SER A 136 2.68 9.92 -3.19
N ALA A 137 2.48 9.28 -2.03
CA ALA A 137 3.48 8.40 -1.44
C ALA A 137 3.67 7.13 -2.26
N THR A 138 2.58 6.52 -2.72
CA THR A 138 2.62 5.35 -3.58
C THR A 138 3.36 5.65 -4.88
N THR A 139 3.07 6.78 -5.53
CA THR A 139 3.75 7.22 -6.75
C THR A 139 5.25 7.43 -6.53
N TYR A 140 5.63 8.08 -5.43
CA TYR A 140 7.04 8.24 -5.05
C TYR A 140 7.74 6.89 -4.86
N LEU A 141 7.12 5.97 -4.12
CA LEU A 141 7.67 4.64 -3.87
C LEU A 141 7.77 3.83 -5.17
N GLN A 142 6.78 3.90 -6.06
CA GLN A 142 6.85 3.28 -7.38
C GLN A 142 8.07 3.77 -8.15
N GLY A 143 8.22 5.09 -8.30
CA GLY A 143 9.33 5.68 -9.05
C GLY A 143 10.72 5.33 -8.48
N SER A 144 10.82 5.23 -7.15
CA SER A 144 12.12 5.01 -6.47
C SER A 144 12.46 3.53 -6.25
N THR A 145 11.50 2.60 -6.33
CA THR A 145 11.75 1.20 -5.90
C THR A 145 11.44 0.13 -6.94
N THR A 146 10.65 0.41 -8.00
CA THR A 146 10.19 -0.61 -8.96
C THR A 146 11.34 -1.44 -9.53
N THR A 147 12.42 -0.81 -10.00
CA THR A 147 13.56 -1.54 -10.58
C THR A 147 14.25 -2.45 -9.55
N ALA A 148 14.46 -1.97 -8.33
CA ALA A 148 15.09 -2.74 -7.27
C ALA A 148 14.20 -3.90 -6.81
N LEU A 149 12.89 -3.66 -6.68
CA LEU A 149 11.90 -4.69 -6.35
C LEU A 149 11.83 -5.76 -7.45
N TYR A 150 11.74 -5.36 -8.72
CA TYR A 150 11.73 -6.31 -9.85
C TYR A 150 12.97 -7.21 -9.82
N SER A 151 14.15 -6.62 -9.66
CA SER A 151 15.43 -7.36 -9.62
C SER A 151 15.49 -8.38 -8.48
N LYS A 152 14.78 -8.14 -7.38
CA LYS A 152 14.72 -9.07 -6.24
C LYS A 152 13.58 -10.07 -6.35
N PHE A 153 12.42 -9.67 -6.87
CA PHE A 153 11.25 -10.53 -6.99
C PHE A 153 11.41 -11.58 -8.09
N ASN A 154 11.90 -11.18 -9.26
CA ASN A 154 11.99 -12.08 -10.43
C ASN A 154 12.72 -13.39 -10.16
N PRO A 155 13.94 -13.41 -9.55
CA PRO A 155 14.62 -14.66 -9.24
C PRO A 155 13.89 -15.53 -8.22
N VAL A 156 13.17 -14.91 -7.26
CA VAL A 156 12.37 -15.66 -6.28
C VAL A 156 11.16 -16.31 -6.95
N VAL A 157 10.43 -15.55 -7.79
CA VAL A 157 9.32 -16.06 -8.60
C VAL A 157 9.78 -17.21 -9.48
N LYS A 158 10.89 -17.03 -10.22
CA LYS A 158 11.49 -18.06 -11.08
C LYS A 158 11.80 -19.35 -10.31
N ASN A 159 12.40 -19.22 -9.12
CA ASN A 159 12.70 -20.37 -8.28
C ASN A 159 11.42 -21.08 -7.79
N SER A 160 10.40 -20.30 -7.36
CA SER A 160 9.14 -20.86 -6.86
C SER A 160 8.34 -21.56 -7.96
N LEU A 161 8.25 -21.00 -9.16
CA LEU A 161 7.55 -21.60 -10.31
C LEU A 161 8.33 -22.77 -10.91
N GLY A 162 9.65 -22.68 -10.97
CA GLY A 162 10.52 -23.72 -11.50
C GLY A 162 10.47 -25.03 -10.70
N LYS A 163 10.27 -24.94 -9.38
CA LYS A 163 10.13 -26.15 -8.52
C LYS A 163 8.97 -27.04 -8.92
N VAL A 164 7.92 -26.48 -9.48
CA VAL A 164 6.72 -27.20 -9.93
C VAL A 164 6.62 -27.30 -11.45
N GLY A 165 7.61 -26.80 -12.20
CA GLY A 165 7.65 -26.83 -13.66
C GLY A 165 6.60 -25.97 -14.35
N ALA A 166 5.98 -25.03 -13.63
CA ALA A 166 4.91 -24.17 -14.13
C ALA A 166 5.40 -23.26 -15.27
N ASP A 167 6.63 -22.76 -15.17
CA ASP A 167 7.28 -21.92 -16.17
C ASP A 167 7.40 -22.60 -17.54
N LYS A 168 7.78 -23.88 -17.57
CA LYS A 168 7.93 -24.65 -18.81
C LYS A 168 6.59 -24.96 -19.47
N VAL A 169 5.59 -25.33 -18.66
CA VAL A 169 4.22 -25.59 -19.16
C VAL A 169 3.63 -24.29 -19.75
N TRP A 170 3.80 -23.18 -19.06
CA TRP A 170 3.38 -21.86 -19.53
C TRP A 170 4.03 -21.49 -20.87
N ALA A 171 5.36 -21.50 -20.93
CA ALA A 171 6.09 -21.13 -22.16
C ALA A 171 5.63 -21.95 -23.37
N ASN A 172 5.40 -23.27 -23.21
CA ASN A 172 4.91 -24.11 -24.30
C ASN A 172 3.50 -23.73 -24.75
N ILE A 173 2.58 -23.47 -23.82
CA ILE A 173 1.21 -23.05 -24.14
C ILE A 173 1.22 -21.71 -24.87
N ILE A 174 1.93 -20.71 -24.36
CA ILE A 174 1.97 -19.37 -24.92
C ILE A 174 2.65 -19.34 -26.30
N THR A 175 3.73 -20.09 -26.48
CA THR A 175 4.37 -20.20 -27.80
C THR A 175 3.39 -20.75 -28.87
N LYS A 176 2.59 -21.74 -28.52
CA LYS A 176 1.54 -22.26 -29.43
C LYS A 176 0.42 -21.26 -29.66
N TYR A 177 0.01 -20.53 -28.63
CA TYR A 177 -1.01 -19.49 -28.73
C TYR A 177 -0.54 -18.34 -29.65
N ASN A 178 0.66 -17.82 -29.45
CA ASN A 178 1.22 -16.74 -30.26
C ASN A 178 1.48 -17.13 -31.73
N ALA A 179 1.52 -18.42 -32.03
CA ALA A 179 1.60 -18.91 -33.41
C ALA A 179 0.28 -18.87 -34.16
N ILE A 180 -0.86 -18.58 -33.50
CA ILE A 180 -2.18 -18.45 -34.13
C ILE A 180 -2.28 -17.08 -34.81
N PRO A 181 -2.55 -17.00 -36.13
CA PRO A 181 -2.67 -15.72 -36.82
C PRO A 181 -3.79 -14.84 -36.23
N LEU A 182 -3.55 -13.52 -36.22
CA LEU A 182 -4.53 -12.50 -35.79
C LEU A 182 -4.85 -12.50 -34.26
N THR A 183 -4.06 -13.19 -33.45
CA THR A 183 -4.10 -13.03 -31.99
C THR A 183 -3.11 -11.96 -31.53
N THR A 184 -3.40 -11.34 -30.38
CA THR A 184 -2.42 -10.47 -29.69
C THR A 184 -1.41 -11.35 -28.96
N ASP A 185 -0.12 -11.07 -29.17
CA ASP A 185 0.93 -11.82 -28.49
C ASP A 185 0.86 -11.68 -26.97
N VAL A 186 1.01 -12.78 -26.27
CA VAL A 186 1.10 -12.85 -24.82
C VAL A 186 2.55 -13.10 -24.43
N ASN A 187 3.01 -12.50 -23.34
CA ASN A 187 4.35 -12.72 -22.82
C ASN A 187 4.55 -14.20 -22.45
N PRO A 188 5.50 -14.92 -23.11
CA PRO A 188 5.75 -16.31 -22.82
C PRO A 188 6.53 -16.52 -21.51
N ASP A 189 7.05 -15.45 -20.89
CA ASP A 189 7.76 -15.52 -19.62
C ASP A 189 6.77 -15.43 -18.44
N LEU A 190 6.43 -16.57 -17.87
CA LEU A 190 5.57 -16.64 -16.69
C LEU A 190 6.21 -15.94 -15.47
N ASN A 191 7.54 -15.98 -15.36
CA ASN A 191 8.23 -15.36 -14.23
C ASN A 191 8.07 -13.84 -14.30
N ASP A 192 8.21 -13.27 -15.48
CA ASP A 192 8.00 -11.85 -15.73
C ASP A 192 6.56 -11.45 -15.42
N TYR A 193 5.59 -12.16 -15.97
CA TYR A 193 4.17 -11.93 -15.71
C TYR A 193 3.82 -11.93 -14.21
N VAL A 194 4.26 -12.94 -13.47
CA VAL A 194 3.97 -13.05 -12.02
C VAL A 194 4.73 -11.98 -11.24
N THR A 195 5.96 -11.63 -11.65
CA THR A 195 6.75 -10.57 -11.02
C THR A 195 6.03 -9.23 -11.14
N ASP A 196 5.57 -8.88 -12.33
CA ASP A 196 4.84 -7.63 -12.58
C ASP A 196 3.54 -7.59 -11.77
N LYS A 197 2.78 -8.68 -11.74
CA LYS A 197 1.55 -8.76 -10.95
C LYS A 197 1.81 -8.68 -9.43
N ALA A 198 2.92 -9.21 -8.95
CA ALA A 198 3.33 -9.06 -7.56
C ALA A 198 3.66 -7.60 -7.22
N LEU A 199 4.37 -6.90 -8.10
CA LEU A 199 4.66 -5.47 -7.97
C LEU A 199 3.37 -4.63 -7.96
N GLU A 200 2.48 -4.86 -8.93
CA GLU A 200 1.17 -4.18 -8.97
C GLU A 200 0.41 -4.40 -7.66
N GLY A 201 0.39 -5.64 -7.15
CA GLY A 201 -0.27 -6.00 -5.91
C GLY A 201 0.30 -5.27 -4.69
N VAL A 202 1.62 -5.21 -4.57
CA VAL A 202 2.29 -4.50 -3.46
C VAL A 202 1.95 -3.02 -3.49
N PHE A 203 2.11 -2.34 -4.63
CA PHE A 203 1.81 -0.91 -4.72
C PHE A 203 0.32 -0.61 -4.52
N LYS A 204 -0.57 -1.48 -4.98
CA LYS A 204 -2.00 -1.35 -4.72
C LYS A 204 -2.32 -1.40 -3.22
N MET A 205 -1.68 -2.29 -2.47
CA MET A 205 -1.89 -2.37 -1.02
C MET A 205 -1.25 -1.19 -0.28
N VAL A 206 -0.12 -0.67 -0.75
CA VAL A 206 0.47 0.57 -0.24
C VAL A 206 -0.49 1.75 -0.46
N ALA A 207 -1.10 1.87 -1.63
CA ALA A 207 -2.09 2.91 -1.92
C ALA A 207 -3.34 2.82 -1.02
N VAL A 208 -3.80 1.60 -0.70
CA VAL A 208 -4.90 1.39 0.24
C VAL A 208 -4.54 1.93 1.63
N GLU A 209 -3.34 1.67 2.11
CA GLU A 209 -2.88 2.15 3.41
C GLU A 209 -2.64 3.67 3.41
N GLU A 210 -2.08 4.21 2.31
CA GLU A 210 -1.92 5.66 2.14
C GLU A 210 -3.26 6.37 2.23
N LYS A 211 -4.27 5.87 1.52
CA LYS A 211 -5.63 6.42 1.57
C LYS A 211 -6.22 6.33 2.98
N ASP A 212 -6.03 5.20 3.67
CA ASP A 212 -6.57 5.01 5.02
C ASP A 212 -6.00 6.05 6.00
N ILE A 213 -4.67 6.25 6.03
CA ILE A 213 -4.06 7.25 6.94
C ILE A 213 -4.43 8.69 6.59
N ARG A 214 -4.70 8.98 5.31
CA ARG A 214 -5.13 10.31 4.88
C ARG A 214 -6.57 10.63 5.28
N THR A 215 -7.47 9.65 5.20
CA THR A 215 -8.91 9.87 5.35
C THR A 215 -9.45 9.42 6.71
N ASN A 216 -8.77 8.51 7.40
CA ASN A 216 -9.22 7.92 8.66
C ASN A 216 -8.34 8.37 9.83
N LEU A 217 -8.88 9.23 10.70
CA LEU A 217 -8.16 9.74 11.88
C LEU A 217 -7.71 8.62 12.82
N SER A 218 -8.46 7.51 12.91
CA SER A 218 -8.09 6.37 13.77
C SER A 218 -6.90 5.57 13.25
N ALA A 219 -6.54 5.70 11.97
CA ALA A 219 -5.34 5.10 11.40
C ALA A 219 -4.05 5.85 11.82
N ARG A 220 -4.16 7.08 12.35
CA ARG A 220 -3.05 7.90 12.84
C ARG A 220 -2.73 7.52 14.28
N THR A 221 -1.96 6.47 14.46
CA THR A 221 -1.76 5.78 15.76
C THR A 221 -0.86 6.52 16.73
N SER A 222 -0.01 7.46 16.28
CA SER A 222 0.85 8.27 17.14
C SER A 222 0.43 9.74 17.15
N ASP A 223 0.83 10.48 18.18
CA ASP A 223 0.59 11.92 18.25
C ASP A 223 1.34 12.69 17.16
N LEU A 224 2.51 12.20 16.75
CA LEU A 224 3.25 12.75 15.62
C LEU A 224 2.46 12.62 14.32
N LEU A 225 1.90 11.42 14.03
CA LEU A 225 1.05 11.19 12.88
C LEU A 225 -0.19 12.08 12.86
N LYS A 226 -0.88 12.21 14.00
CA LYS A 226 -2.04 13.11 14.12
C LYS A 226 -1.68 14.55 13.79
N LYS A 227 -0.57 15.06 14.35
CA LYS A 227 -0.10 16.44 14.11
C LYS A 227 0.31 16.68 12.66
N VAL A 228 1.09 15.77 12.07
CA VAL A 228 1.62 15.92 10.71
C VAL A 228 0.49 15.83 9.69
N PHE A 229 -0.40 14.85 9.80
CA PHE A 229 -1.51 14.69 8.85
C PHE A 229 -2.64 15.72 9.05
N ALA A 230 -2.76 16.37 10.23
CA ALA A 230 -3.65 17.50 10.40
C ALA A 230 -3.31 18.71 9.49
N MET A 231 -2.10 18.78 8.93
CA MET A 231 -1.73 19.80 7.96
C MET A 231 -2.48 19.64 6.63
N GLN A 232 -2.73 18.41 6.19
CA GLN A 232 -3.50 18.15 4.96
C GLN A 232 -5.03 18.32 5.18
N ASP A 233 -5.52 18.10 6.41
CA ASP A 233 -6.95 18.18 6.74
C ASP A 233 -7.47 19.63 6.69
N LYS A 234 -6.57 20.62 6.62
CA LYS A 234 -6.88 22.06 6.54
C LYS A 234 -7.01 22.57 5.10
N LYS A 235 -6.88 21.69 4.10
CA LYS A 235 -7.13 21.98 2.69
C LYS A 235 -8.62 21.80 2.37
#